data_2dff0402c149fcedddce25532994c6ce
#
_entry.id   2dff0402c149fcedddce25532994c6ce
#
_cell.length_a   1.000
_cell.length_b   1.000
_cell.length_c   1.000
_cell.angle_alpha   90.00
_cell.angle_beta   90.00
_cell.angle_gamma   90.00
#
_symmetry.space_group_name_H-M   'P 1'
#
loop_
_entity.id
_entity.type
_entity.pdbx_description
1 polymer ?
#
loop_
_entity_poly.entity_id
_entity_poly.type
_entity_poly.pdbx_seq_one_letter_code
_entity_poly.pdbx_strand_id
1 'polypeptide(L)'
;MAKTEEKTNDYRLERKKRLAKAAKTRKQGGADSTKIVSIIIYAICIVAVLALCCFGLYQFGVPQKVMPALKVGDKTYTVAEYSFYYTNVYHTYANSQNSLGIALFDSTKDPAAQTTTDEDGNTITYDDLFRNQVKETLENADYYLKKAKADGITLSEDNKASIDEEISELANYAKQYGYSTSRYISVLYGKGLNEKKFRSLLEDQFLVSQVATAESETILSGISDEEIEAKYAEDPTAYQLVDIRLLGMSLPKADSAATGTDAASATDAVTADQAAVEARAEEMLGRVTNEASFIQLAKEYCDEGDRATFESDTASLVKGLKKSIVSSNIGADLADWLFDAARKTGDKRTYSTDDYAYVIYLINPAYRSEEALVSARHILISFDSVKSELESQTATDATATDAATGTDAGELDDTTVRTVEASDGTKVTNADTTYSAKVVLEAYEQAKDILDQYKNGEQTAEAFGQLAEQYSADTGSVGENATNGGGGLYTDIPRGQMVAPFEDWVYDESRQPGDTGIVMTNYGWHVMYFVSREDEPSWKADIRHDIGDGLVASNTDAIQEEIGDITTEKAFYSFACKSVLKNINKLYVSAASANS
;
A
#
# COMPACT_ATOMS: atom_id res chain seq x y z
N MET A 1 31.16 24.04 -1.22
CA MET A 1 30.90 22.82 -0.42
C MET A 1 29.82 23.02 0.65
N ALA A 2 29.84 24.07 1.49
CA ALA A 2 28.84 24.25 2.56
C ALA A 2 27.35 24.38 2.09
N LYS A 3 27.05 25.04 0.97
CA LYS A 3 25.68 25.19 0.45
C LYS A 3 25.07 23.89 -0.11
N THR A 4 25.90 22.92 -0.47
CA THR A 4 25.44 21.61 -1.01
C THR A 4 25.12 20.65 0.14
N GLU A 5 25.86 20.73 1.25
CA GLU A 5 25.59 19.93 2.46
C GLU A 5 24.33 20.38 3.19
N GLU A 6 24.06 21.68 3.21
CA GLU A 6 22.85 22.25 3.84
C GLU A 6 21.56 21.82 3.09
N LYS A 7 21.58 21.87 1.74
CA LYS A 7 20.47 21.35 0.90
C LYS A 7 20.30 19.84 1.02
N THR A 8 21.39 19.08 1.20
CA THR A 8 21.35 17.63 1.37
C THR A 8 20.80 17.24 2.75
N ASN A 9 21.11 18.04 3.78
CA ASN A 9 20.59 17.86 5.13
C ASN A 9 19.10 18.23 5.23
N ASP A 10 18.67 19.32 4.59
CA ASP A 10 17.25 19.71 4.52
C ASP A 10 16.43 18.65 3.76
N TYR A 11 16.96 18.13 2.65
CA TYR A 11 16.31 17.04 1.90
C TYR A 11 16.24 15.73 2.71
N ARG A 12 17.31 15.40 3.46
CA ARG A 12 17.32 14.23 4.35
C ARG A 12 16.32 14.38 5.50
N LEU A 13 16.15 15.61 6.04
CA LEU A 13 15.16 15.90 7.10
C LEU A 13 13.72 15.83 6.55
N GLU A 14 13.50 16.39 5.38
CA GLU A 14 12.20 16.34 4.71
C GLU A 14 11.83 14.91 4.29
N ARG A 15 12.80 14.14 3.82
CA ARG A 15 12.64 12.73 3.55
C ARG A 15 12.37 11.91 4.80
N LYS A 16 13.09 12.12 5.92
CA LYS A 16 12.75 11.47 7.20
C LYS A 16 11.32 11.78 7.61
N LYS A 17 10.84 13.01 7.43
CA LYS A 17 9.44 13.39 7.68
C LYS A 17 8.48 12.67 6.73
N ARG A 18 8.82 12.52 5.44
CA ARG A 18 7.98 11.82 4.43
C ARG A 18 8.02 10.30 4.59
N LEU A 19 9.19 9.73 4.88
CA LEU A 19 9.33 8.30 5.17
C LEU A 19 8.69 7.92 6.50
N ALA A 20 8.75 8.79 7.52
CA ALA A 20 8.00 8.61 8.76
C ALA A 20 6.48 8.69 8.50
N LYS A 21 6.05 9.58 7.58
CA LYS A 21 4.64 9.67 7.16
C LYS A 21 4.21 8.42 6.36
N ALA A 22 5.05 7.96 5.43
CA ALA A 22 4.81 6.75 4.63
C ALA A 22 5.00 5.44 5.43
N ALA A 23 5.97 5.38 6.35
CA ALA A 23 6.13 4.26 7.29
C ALA A 23 4.97 4.17 8.29
N LYS A 24 4.35 5.32 8.64
CA LYS A 24 3.08 5.34 9.37
C LYS A 24 1.96 4.67 8.59
N THR A 25 1.83 5.00 7.30
CA THR A 25 0.81 4.39 6.43
C THR A 25 1.06 2.88 6.27
N ARG A 26 2.34 2.44 6.25
CA ARG A 26 2.74 1.03 6.13
C ARG A 26 2.65 0.24 7.45
N LYS A 27 2.80 0.90 8.62
CA LYS A 27 2.61 0.28 9.95
C LYS A 27 1.13 0.00 10.29
N GLN A 28 0.20 0.51 9.51
CA GLN A 28 -1.23 0.27 9.67
C GLN A 28 -1.67 -1.19 9.41
N GLY A 29 -0.76 -2.08 9.01
CA GLY A 29 -1.02 -3.53 8.95
C GLY A 29 -0.76 -4.30 10.25
N GLY A 30 -0.29 -3.65 11.33
CA GLY A 30 -0.06 -4.26 12.65
C GLY A 30 -1.05 -3.72 13.68
N ALA A 31 -1.75 -4.59 14.34
CA ALA A 31 -3.06 -4.39 14.95
C ALA A 31 -3.19 -3.38 16.12
N ASP A 32 -2.14 -2.86 16.73
CA ASP A 32 -2.34 -2.09 17.97
C ASP A 32 -1.79 -0.67 18.05
N SER A 33 -0.70 -0.35 17.34
CA SER A 33 -0.18 1.04 17.30
C SER A 33 -0.91 1.92 16.27
N THR A 34 -1.68 1.31 15.40
CA THR A 34 -2.38 1.92 14.26
C THR A 34 -3.73 2.54 14.61
N LYS A 35 -4.30 2.23 15.77
CA LYS A 35 -5.67 2.67 16.12
C LYS A 35 -5.83 4.21 16.16
N ILE A 36 -4.86 4.93 16.67
CA ILE A 36 -4.94 6.40 16.78
C ILE A 36 -4.67 7.10 15.44
N VAL A 37 -3.70 6.62 14.68
CA VAL A 37 -3.33 7.19 13.37
C VAL A 37 -4.39 6.91 12.30
N SER A 38 -5.01 5.73 12.35
CA SER A 38 -6.09 5.35 11.42
C SER A 38 -7.31 6.25 11.53
N ILE A 39 -7.68 6.66 12.75
CA ILE A 39 -8.84 7.55 12.98
C ILE A 39 -8.71 8.87 12.21
N ILE A 40 -7.51 9.40 12.09
CA ILE A 40 -7.27 10.70 11.44
C ILE A 40 -7.29 10.61 9.91
N ILE A 41 -6.66 9.58 9.35
CA ILE A 41 -6.59 9.37 7.89
C ILE A 41 -7.97 9.02 7.32
N TYR A 42 -8.74 8.21 8.05
CA TYR A 42 -10.09 7.83 7.62
C TYR A 42 -11.10 8.97 7.69
N ALA A 43 -10.91 9.96 8.58
CA ALA A 43 -11.77 11.14 8.63
C ALA A 43 -11.78 11.89 7.27
N ILE A 44 -10.65 11.94 6.58
CA ILE A 44 -10.51 12.62 5.27
C ILE A 44 -11.19 11.84 4.14
N CYS A 45 -10.99 10.53 4.06
CA CYS A 45 -11.60 9.69 3.01
C CYS A 45 -13.12 9.56 3.16
N ILE A 46 -13.63 9.55 4.40
CA ILE A 46 -15.06 9.38 4.72
C ILE A 46 -15.90 10.58 4.30
N VAL A 47 -15.32 11.78 4.39
CA VAL A 47 -16.02 13.00 3.98
C VAL A 47 -16.47 12.93 2.51
N ALA A 48 -15.67 12.33 1.64
CA ALA A 48 -16.01 12.16 0.23
C ALA A 48 -17.18 11.19 0.00
N VAL A 49 -17.28 10.12 0.78
CA VAL A 49 -18.35 9.10 0.67
C VAL A 49 -19.66 9.60 1.32
N LEU A 50 -19.54 10.40 2.39
CA LEU A 50 -20.67 10.89 3.16
C LEU A 50 -21.52 11.94 2.43
N ALA A 51 -20.94 12.65 1.47
CA ALA A 51 -21.65 13.68 0.68
C ALA A 51 -22.86 13.12 -0.08
N LEU A 52 -22.91 11.83 -0.36
CA LEU A 52 -23.99 11.18 -1.11
C LEU A 52 -25.19 10.75 -0.26
N CYS A 53 -25.07 10.71 1.07
CA CYS A 53 -26.09 10.12 1.95
C CYS A 53 -27.02 11.10 2.67
N CYS A 54 -26.85 12.41 2.48
CA CYS A 54 -27.47 13.43 3.36
C CYS A 54 -28.83 14.03 2.95
N PHE A 55 -29.58 13.36 2.17
CA PHE A 55 -30.94 13.84 1.81
C PHE A 55 -32.00 13.44 2.86
N GLY A 56 -32.30 14.28 3.80
CA GLY A 56 -33.57 14.12 4.50
C GLY A 56 -33.66 14.24 6.01
N LEU A 57 -32.72 14.88 6.70
CA LEU A 57 -32.79 14.91 8.16
C LEU A 57 -32.79 16.30 8.78
N TYR A 58 -33.97 16.67 9.18
CA TYR A 58 -34.26 17.91 9.86
C TYR A 58 -34.68 17.71 11.33
N GLN A 59 -34.18 18.51 12.19
CA GLN A 59 -34.73 19.24 13.33
C GLN A 59 -34.11 18.99 14.73
N PHE A 60 -33.75 20.14 15.33
CA PHE A 60 -33.49 20.46 16.75
C PHE A 60 -32.25 19.93 17.46
N GLY A 61 -31.30 20.82 17.83
CA GLY A 61 -30.06 20.50 18.48
C GLY A 61 -29.54 21.45 19.55
N VAL A 62 -30.38 22.14 20.33
CA VAL A 62 -29.85 23.04 21.37
C VAL A 62 -29.41 22.35 22.65
N PRO A 63 -29.96 21.21 23.13
CA PRO A 63 -29.49 20.56 24.35
C PRO A 63 -28.15 19.82 24.20
N GLN A 64 -27.87 19.24 23.06
CA GLN A 64 -26.68 18.35 22.88
C GLN A 64 -25.34 19.05 23.01
N LYS A 65 -25.28 20.36 22.80
CA LYS A 65 -24.05 21.15 23.01
C LYS A 65 -23.59 21.25 24.44
N VAL A 66 -24.47 21.02 25.40
CA VAL A 66 -24.19 21.24 26.84
C VAL A 66 -24.48 20.03 27.71
N MET A 67 -25.12 18.98 27.16
CA MET A 67 -25.40 17.74 27.88
C MET A 67 -24.11 16.95 28.07
N PRO A 68 -23.64 16.70 29.31
CA PRO A 68 -22.44 15.92 29.57
C PRO A 68 -22.74 14.44 29.33
N ALA A 69 -21.96 13.82 28.42
CA ALA A 69 -22.03 12.40 28.13
C ALA A 69 -20.97 11.62 28.91
N LEU A 70 -19.72 12.04 28.83
CA LEU A 70 -18.59 11.32 29.38
C LEU A 70 -17.64 12.31 30.07
N LYS A 71 -16.99 11.90 31.16
CA LYS A 71 -15.86 12.61 31.74
C LYS A 71 -14.64 11.69 31.69
N VAL A 72 -13.54 12.19 31.12
CA VAL A 72 -12.26 11.50 31.07
C VAL A 72 -11.23 12.42 31.70
N GLY A 73 -10.55 11.95 32.73
CA GLY A 73 -9.67 12.79 33.52
C GLY A 73 -10.38 14.05 34.02
N ASP A 74 -9.86 15.22 33.64
CA ASP A 74 -10.44 16.52 34.01
C ASP A 74 -11.42 17.06 32.95
N LYS A 75 -11.44 16.52 31.74
CA LYS A 75 -12.26 16.98 30.61
C LYS A 75 -13.63 16.30 30.59
N THR A 76 -14.68 17.10 30.42
CA THR A 76 -16.04 16.59 30.23
C THR A 76 -16.44 16.75 28.77
N TYR A 77 -16.82 15.65 28.16
CA TYR A 77 -17.29 15.57 26.77
C TYR A 77 -18.82 15.64 26.73
N THR A 78 -19.33 16.49 25.86
CA THR A 78 -20.77 16.64 25.62
C THR A 78 -21.29 15.51 24.74
N VAL A 79 -22.62 15.40 24.64
CA VAL A 79 -23.28 14.47 23.69
C VAL A 79 -22.81 14.69 22.26
N ALA A 80 -22.60 15.95 21.86
CA ALA A 80 -22.14 16.27 20.51
C ALA A 80 -20.69 15.85 20.27
N GLU A 81 -19.79 16.07 21.24
CA GLU A 81 -18.39 15.63 21.16
C GLU A 81 -18.27 14.11 21.18
N TYR A 82 -19.01 13.43 22.06
CA TYR A 82 -19.09 11.97 22.05
C TYR A 82 -19.54 11.41 20.68
N SER A 83 -20.54 12.06 20.08
CA SER A 83 -21.04 11.65 18.77
C SER A 83 -19.97 11.77 17.67
N PHE A 84 -19.09 12.76 17.74
CA PHE A 84 -17.94 12.90 16.84
C PHE A 84 -17.00 11.69 16.94
N TYR A 85 -16.54 11.35 18.13
CA TYR A 85 -15.63 10.23 18.33
C TYR A 85 -16.26 8.89 17.96
N TYR A 86 -17.51 8.66 18.33
CA TYR A 86 -18.21 7.42 17.97
C TYR A 86 -18.37 7.29 16.45
N THR A 87 -18.69 8.38 15.77
CA THR A 87 -18.84 8.37 14.30
C THR A 87 -17.51 8.06 13.62
N ASN A 88 -16.41 8.61 14.12
CA ASN A 88 -15.07 8.30 13.59
C ASN A 88 -14.71 6.80 13.81
N VAL A 89 -14.96 6.26 14.99
CA VAL A 89 -14.77 4.83 15.26
C VAL A 89 -15.61 3.97 14.33
N TYR A 90 -16.90 4.29 14.15
CA TYR A 90 -17.77 3.59 13.23
C TYR A 90 -17.17 3.56 11.80
N HIS A 91 -16.70 4.69 11.31
CA HIS A 91 -16.13 4.74 9.96
C HIS A 91 -14.81 4.00 9.82
N THR A 92 -13.98 3.98 10.85
CA THR A 92 -12.77 3.15 10.86
C THR A 92 -13.12 1.70 10.59
N TYR A 93 -14.12 1.16 11.29
CA TYR A 93 -14.55 -0.23 11.11
C TYR A 93 -15.31 -0.46 9.80
N ALA A 94 -16.13 0.50 9.36
CA ALA A 94 -16.88 0.40 8.10
C ALA A 94 -15.97 0.31 6.87
N ASN A 95 -14.76 0.87 6.94
CA ASN A 95 -13.77 0.85 5.86
C ASN A 95 -12.65 -0.18 6.08
N SER A 96 -12.68 -0.92 7.20
CA SER A 96 -11.68 -1.96 7.48
C SER A 96 -12.01 -3.26 6.76
N GLN A 97 -10.99 -3.82 6.11
CA GLN A 97 -11.05 -5.12 5.47
C GLN A 97 -9.92 -6.01 6.01
N ASN A 98 -10.12 -7.31 5.98
CA ASN A 98 -9.05 -8.25 6.28
C ASN A 98 -8.08 -8.38 5.08
N SER A 99 -7.02 -9.16 5.24
CA SER A 99 -6.02 -9.42 4.20
C SER A 99 -6.58 -10.05 2.91
N LEU A 100 -7.82 -10.54 2.93
CA LEU A 100 -8.53 -11.10 1.77
C LEU A 100 -9.52 -10.10 1.16
N GLY A 101 -9.53 -8.83 1.60
CA GLY A 101 -10.45 -7.82 1.12
C GLY A 101 -11.88 -7.98 1.64
N ILE A 102 -12.11 -8.84 2.64
CA ILE A 102 -13.44 -9.07 3.23
C ILE A 102 -13.66 -8.05 4.34
N ALA A 103 -14.77 -7.31 4.26
CA ALA A 103 -15.16 -6.36 5.30
C ALA A 103 -15.33 -7.06 6.66
N LEU A 104 -14.69 -6.52 7.69
CA LEU A 104 -14.78 -7.05 9.06
C LEU A 104 -16.10 -6.67 9.74
N PHE A 105 -16.77 -5.65 9.24
CA PHE A 105 -18.01 -5.09 9.76
C PHE A 105 -18.95 -4.76 8.60
N ASP A 106 -20.20 -5.20 8.68
CA ASP A 106 -21.22 -4.90 7.68
C ASP A 106 -21.85 -3.52 7.97
N SER A 107 -21.34 -2.48 7.31
CA SER A 107 -21.83 -1.11 7.46
C SER A 107 -23.28 -0.90 7.01
N THR A 108 -23.90 -1.89 6.35
CA THR A 108 -25.29 -1.86 5.94
C THR A 108 -26.26 -2.34 7.02
N LYS A 109 -25.76 -2.82 8.15
CA LYS A 109 -26.55 -3.31 9.29
C LYS A 109 -26.31 -2.49 10.56
N ASP A 110 -27.30 -2.52 11.45
CA ASP A 110 -27.20 -1.88 12.77
C ASP A 110 -26.03 -2.45 13.57
N PRO A 111 -25.07 -1.63 14.05
CA PRO A 111 -23.97 -2.07 14.91
C PRO A 111 -24.43 -2.85 16.15
N ALA A 112 -25.59 -2.51 16.73
CA ALA A 112 -26.15 -3.22 17.89
C ALA A 112 -26.75 -4.60 17.53
N ALA A 113 -26.94 -4.90 16.24
CA ALA A 113 -27.46 -6.18 15.76
C ALA A 113 -26.37 -7.13 15.25
N GLN A 114 -25.12 -6.69 15.23
CA GLN A 114 -23.97 -7.49 14.81
C GLN A 114 -23.09 -7.77 16.02
N THR A 115 -22.48 -8.95 16.06
CA THR A 115 -21.62 -9.38 17.17
C THR A 115 -20.20 -9.64 16.70
N THR A 116 -19.26 -9.45 17.62
CA THR A 116 -17.85 -9.77 17.47
C THR A 116 -17.33 -10.33 18.80
N THR A 117 -16.06 -10.64 18.88
CA THR A 117 -15.40 -11.13 20.09
C THR A 117 -14.47 -10.04 20.62
N ASP A 118 -14.52 -9.74 21.92
CA ASP A 118 -13.58 -8.84 22.58
C ASP A 118 -12.22 -9.53 22.86
N GLU A 119 -11.27 -8.82 23.43
CA GLU A 119 -9.92 -9.30 23.75
C GLU A 119 -9.91 -10.44 24.79
N ASP A 120 -10.94 -10.51 25.65
CA ASP A 120 -11.12 -11.56 26.65
C ASP A 120 -11.86 -12.80 26.09
N GLY A 121 -12.25 -12.78 24.81
CA GLY A 121 -12.99 -13.87 24.15
C GLY A 121 -14.50 -13.84 24.37
N ASN A 122 -15.06 -12.76 24.95
CA ASN A 122 -16.50 -12.63 25.14
C ASN A 122 -17.19 -12.14 23.87
N THR A 123 -18.39 -12.61 23.62
CA THR A 123 -19.22 -12.09 22.52
C THR A 123 -19.86 -10.77 22.93
N ILE A 124 -19.56 -9.71 22.19
CA ILE A 124 -20.12 -8.36 22.38
C ILE A 124 -20.74 -7.86 21.08
N THR A 125 -21.56 -6.80 21.15
CA THR A 125 -22.05 -6.13 19.95
C THR A 125 -20.99 -5.16 19.39
N TYR A 126 -21.03 -4.86 18.08
CA TYR A 126 -20.19 -3.80 17.53
C TYR A 126 -20.49 -2.42 18.15
N ASP A 127 -21.74 -2.17 18.58
CA ASP A 127 -22.05 -0.95 19.32
C ASP A 127 -21.29 -0.88 20.67
N ASP A 128 -21.20 -2.01 21.40
CA ASP A 128 -20.40 -2.08 22.64
C ASP A 128 -18.90 -1.91 22.34
N LEU A 129 -18.40 -2.57 21.31
CA LEU A 129 -17.01 -2.41 20.85
C LEU A 129 -16.69 -0.94 20.54
N PHE A 130 -17.55 -0.27 19.77
CA PHE A 130 -17.35 1.14 19.41
C PHE A 130 -17.37 2.07 20.62
N ARG A 131 -18.24 1.80 21.61
CA ARG A 131 -18.28 2.55 22.88
C ARG A 131 -17.01 2.40 23.69
N ASN A 132 -16.46 1.18 23.76
CA ASN A 132 -15.20 0.89 24.44
C ASN A 132 -14.05 1.60 23.73
N GLN A 133 -14.00 1.52 22.39
CA GLN A 133 -12.98 2.19 21.60
C GLN A 133 -13.03 3.72 21.74
N VAL A 134 -14.21 4.34 21.87
CA VAL A 134 -14.34 5.77 22.18
C VAL A 134 -13.75 6.11 23.54
N LYS A 135 -14.01 5.29 24.57
CA LYS A 135 -13.43 5.53 25.91
C LYS A 135 -11.91 5.48 25.86
N GLU A 136 -11.34 4.43 25.29
CA GLU A 136 -9.90 4.25 25.09
C GLU A 136 -9.27 5.41 24.30
N THR A 137 -9.90 5.82 23.18
CA THR A 137 -9.46 6.96 22.38
C THR A 137 -9.38 8.26 23.20
N LEU A 138 -10.38 8.49 24.05
CA LEU A 138 -10.44 9.70 24.86
C LEU A 138 -9.46 9.65 26.06
N GLU A 139 -9.21 8.49 26.61
CA GLU A 139 -8.21 8.24 27.67
C GLU A 139 -6.79 8.49 27.14
N ASN A 140 -6.48 7.94 25.97
CA ASN A 140 -5.22 8.22 25.27
C ASN A 140 -5.08 9.70 24.92
N ALA A 141 -6.16 10.35 24.46
CA ALA A 141 -6.15 11.76 24.18
C ALA A 141 -5.88 12.61 25.44
N ASP A 142 -6.44 12.26 26.59
CA ASP A 142 -6.17 12.95 27.86
C ASP A 142 -4.69 12.87 28.24
N TYR A 143 -4.08 11.69 28.10
CA TYR A 143 -2.66 11.46 28.37
C TYR A 143 -1.77 12.32 27.44
N TYR A 144 -1.93 12.20 26.13
CA TYR A 144 -1.07 12.90 25.18
C TYR A 144 -1.27 14.42 25.15
N LEU A 145 -2.48 14.91 25.39
CA LEU A 145 -2.73 16.36 25.53
C LEU A 145 -2.11 16.93 26.81
N LYS A 146 -2.08 16.17 27.92
CA LYS A 146 -1.37 16.56 29.12
C LYS A 146 0.14 16.59 28.89
N LYS A 147 0.67 15.57 28.22
CA LYS A 147 2.09 15.50 27.80
C LYS A 147 2.45 16.67 26.91
N ALA A 148 1.68 16.95 25.86
CA ALA A 148 1.88 18.09 24.96
C ALA A 148 1.97 19.42 25.75
N LYS A 149 1.07 19.59 26.71
CA LYS A 149 1.05 20.79 27.57
C LYS A 149 2.26 20.86 28.50
N ALA A 150 2.67 19.74 29.08
CA ALA A 150 3.84 19.68 29.96
C ALA A 150 5.13 19.99 29.21
N ASP A 151 5.26 19.48 28.00
CA ASP A 151 6.45 19.60 27.15
C ASP A 151 6.42 20.88 26.27
N GLY A 152 5.35 21.68 26.36
CA GLY A 152 5.19 22.91 25.58
C GLY A 152 5.01 22.66 24.07
N ILE A 153 4.56 21.46 23.68
CA ILE A 153 4.35 21.09 22.29
C ILE A 153 3.06 21.72 21.78
N THR A 154 3.12 22.35 20.63
CA THR A 154 1.98 22.94 19.92
C THR A 154 1.85 22.34 18.53
N LEU A 155 0.66 22.47 17.95
CA LEU A 155 0.39 21.97 16.61
C LEU A 155 1.41 22.55 15.60
N SER A 156 1.95 21.67 14.74
CA SER A 156 2.84 22.07 13.65
C SER A 156 2.09 22.88 12.58
N GLU A 157 2.80 23.66 11.77
CA GLU A 157 2.19 24.42 10.67
C GLU A 157 1.61 23.46 9.61
N ASP A 158 2.28 22.33 9.34
CA ASP A 158 1.78 21.31 8.41
C ASP A 158 0.43 20.73 8.89
N ASN A 159 0.32 20.41 10.19
CA ASN A 159 -0.92 19.90 10.75
C ASN A 159 -2.05 20.96 10.73
N LYS A 160 -1.72 22.25 10.92
CA LYS A 160 -2.70 23.32 10.78
C LYS A 160 -3.18 23.45 9.34
N ALA A 161 -2.28 23.35 8.36
CA ALA A 161 -2.65 23.37 6.95
C ALA A 161 -3.56 22.19 6.59
N SER A 162 -3.25 20.98 7.06
CA SER A 162 -4.10 19.78 6.84
C SER A 162 -5.51 19.96 7.44
N ILE A 163 -5.63 20.56 8.62
CA ILE A 163 -6.94 20.88 9.22
C ILE A 163 -7.70 21.92 8.39
N ASP A 164 -6.99 22.94 7.87
CA ASP A 164 -7.60 23.96 7.03
C ASP A 164 -8.12 23.38 5.71
N GLU A 165 -7.37 22.46 5.11
CA GLU A 165 -7.75 21.71 3.92
C GLU A 165 -9.00 20.86 4.17
N GLU A 166 -9.00 20.03 5.22
CA GLU A 166 -10.16 19.21 5.59
C GLU A 166 -11.44 20.04 5.78
N ILE A 167 -11.33 21.18 6.47
CA ILE A 167 -12.48 22.08 6.67
C ILE A 167 -12.91 22.72 5.35
N SER A 168 -11.96 23.06 4.47
CA SER A 168 -12.25 23.62 3.15
C SER A 168 -12.98 22.63 2.25
N GLU A 169 -12.56 21.37 2.25
CA GLU A 169 -13.25 20.29 1.53
C GLU A 169 -14.67 20.09 2.04
N LEU A 170 -14.84 20.01 3.38
CA LEU A 170 -16.17 19.95 4.01
C LEU A 170 -17.06 21.13 3.60
N ALA A 171 -16.49 22.35 3.51
CA ALA A 171 -17.21 23.52 3.09
C ALA A 171 -17.63 23.46 1.62
N ASN A 172 -16.79 22.88 0.76
CA ASN A 172 -17.11 22.67 -0.66
C ASN A 172 -18.22 21.64 -0.84
N TYR A 173 -18.16 20.52 -0.13
CA TYR A 173 -19.26 19.54 -0.12
C TYR A 173 -20.55 20.14 0.44
N ALA A 174 -20.48 20.89 1.54
CA ALA A 174 -21.66 21.56 2.10
C ALA A 174 -22.35 22.46 1.07
N LYS A 175 -21.59 23.23 0.29
CA LYS A 175 -22.12 24.11 -0.78
C LYS A 175 -22.84 23.32 -1.87
N GLN A 176 -22.34 22.16 -2.29
CA GLN A 176 -22.98 21.30 -3.30
C GLN A 176 -24.39 20.88 -2.87
N TYR A 177 -24.60 20.69 -1.56
CA TYR A 177 -25.90 20.31 -0.98
C TYR A 177 -26.70 21.48 -0.46
N GLY A 178 -26.29 22.72 -0.69
CA GLY A 178 -26.97 23.92 -0.23
C GLY A 178 -26.96 24.12 1.28
N TYR A 179 -25.96 23.60 1.98
CA TYR A 179 -25.77 23.74 3.42
C TYR A 179 -24.65 24.73 3.75
N SER A 180 -24.71 25.30 4.96
CA SER A 180 -23.50 25.86 5.59
C SER A 180 -22.62 24.74 6.13
N THR A 181 -21.30 24.97 6.22
CA THR A 181 -20.34 24.02 6.77
C THR A 181 -20.77 23.48 8.13
N SER A 182 -21.13 24.36 9.06
CA SER A 182 -21.62 23.96 10.40
C SER A 182 -22.87 23.08 10.36
N ARG A 183 -23.76 23.31 9.40
CA ARG A 183 -24.94 22.49 9.25
C ARG A 183 -24.60 21.12 8.69
N TYR A 184 -23.71 21.07 7.71
CA TYR A 184 -23.23 19.84 7.13
C TYR A 184 -22.53 18.95 8.17
N ILE A 185 -21.62 19.52 8.97
CA ILE A 185 -20.99 18.85 10.11
C ILE A 185 -22.05 18.30 11.09
N SER A 186 -23.09 19.08 11.40
CA SER A 186 -24.17 18.60 12.27
C SER A 186 -25.01 17.48 11.67
N VAL A 187 -25.06 17.35 10.35
CA VAL A 187 -25.70 16.21 9.68
C VAL A 187 -24.82 14.97 9.80
N LEU A 188 -23.54 15.09 9.51
CA LEU A 188 -22.59 13.96 9.51
C LEU A 188 -22.37 13.38 10.91
N TYR A 189 -21.99 14.22 11.85
CA TYR A 189 -21.54 13.83 13.19
C TYR A 189 -22.62 13.93 14.27
N GLY A 190 -23.82 14.38 13.91
CA GLY A 190 -24.89 14.60 14.87
C GLY A 190 -25.02 16.06 15.32
N LYS A 191 -26.16 16.33 15.95
CA LYS A 191 -26.58 17.69 16.33
C LYS A 191 -25.72 18.26 17.45
N GLY A 192 -25.39 19.54 17.31
CA GLY A 192 -24.68 20.29 18.35
C GLY A 192 -23.23 20.60 18.01
N LEU A 193 -22.65 19.99 16.97
CA LEU A 193 -21.37 20.41 16.43
C LEU A 193 -21.54 21.56 15.43
N ASN A 194 -20.60 22.49 15.49
CA ASN A 194 -20.41 23.54 14.49
C ASN A 194 -18.96 23.52 14.04
N GLU A 195 -18.65 24.25 12.98
CA GLU A 195 -17.30 24.30 12.41
C GLU A 195 -16.21 24.65 13.44
N LYS A 196 -16.46 25.64 14.29
CA LYS A 196 -15.49 26.04 15.33
C LYS A 196 -15.19 24.89 16.32
N LYS A 197 -16.23 24.16 16.76
CA LYS A 197 -16.05 23.04 17.70
C LYS A 197 -15.42 21.85 17.00
N PHE A 198 -15.83 21.58 15.76
CA PHE A 198 -15.25 20.54 14.93
C PHE A 198 -13.75 20.77 14.73
N ARG A 199 -13.35 21.99 14.33
CA ARG A 199 -11.94 22.38 14.24
C ARG A 199 -11.17 22.08 15.54
N SER A 200 -11.71 22.48 16.67
CA SER A 200 -11.07 22.24 17.97
C SER A 200 -10.89 20.74 18.29
N LEU A 201 -11.80 19.89 17.81
CA LEU A 201 -11.67 18.43 17.99
C LEU A 201 -10.60 17.85 17.05
N LEU A 202 -10.52 18.36 15.82
CA LEU A 202 -9.44 18.02 14.90
C LEU A 202 -8.07 18.47 15.44
N GLU A 203 -7.97 19.69 15.95
CA GLU A 203 -6.74 20.22 16.58
C GLU A 203 -6.27 19.31 17.72
N ASP A 204 -7.18 18.87 18.60
CA ASP A 204 -6.87 17.92 19.68
C ASP A 204 -6.37 16.57 19.09
N GLN A 205 -7.02 16.03 18.06
CA GLN A 205 -6.64 14.75 17.43
C GLN A 205 -5.28 14.84 16.73
N PHE A 206 -5.06 15.89 15.96
CA PHE A 206 -3.78 16.09 15.26
C PHE A 206 -2.63 16.30 16.25
N LEU A 207 -2.86 17.01 17.36
CA LEU A 207 -1.86 17.19 18.41
C LEU A 207 -1.55 15.87 19.12
N VAL A 208 -2.56 15.08 19.45
CA VAL A 208 -2.39 13.73 20.03
C VAL A 208 -1.53 12.86 19.10
N SER A 209 -1.86 12.82 17.83
CA SER A 209 -1.09 12.05 16.83
C SER A 209 0.35 12.56 16.71
N GLN A 210 0.54 13.86 16.67
CA GLN A 210 1.87 14.48 16.58
C GLN A 210 2.76 14.07 17.76
N VAL A 211 2.22 14.09 18.98
CA VAL A 211 2.98 13.74 20.19
C VAL A 211 3.26 12.24 20.25
N ALA A 212 2.25 11.42 19.97
CA ALA A 212 2.40 9.96 19.93
C ALA A 212 3.44 9.51 18.88
N THR A 213 3.47 10.19 17.72
CA THR A 213 4.48 9.91 16.68
C THR A 213 5.88 10.30 17.13
N ALA A 214 6.04 11.49 17.70
CA ALA A 214 7.35 11.94 18.17
C ALA A 214 7.90 11.03 19.29
N GLU A 215 7.01 10.45 20.11
CA GLU A 215 7.39 9.46 21.11
C GLU A 215 7.84 8.15 20.46
N SER A 216 7.11 7.65 19.49
CA SER A 216 7.51 6.46 18.73
C SER A 216 8.83 6.66 17.99
N GLU A 217 9.03 7.83 17.36
CA GLU A 217 10.30 8.19 16.72
C GLU A 217 11.47 8.23 17.72
N THR A 218 11.21 8.70 18.94
CA THR A 218 12.20 8.71 20.02
C THR A 218 12.58 7.29 20.43
N ILE A 219 11.62 6.38 20.56
CA ILE A 219 11.86 4.97 20.85
C ILE A 219 12.70 4.34 19.75
N LEU A 220 12.31 4.51 18.48
CA LEU A 220 13.02 3.96 17.32
C LEU A 220 14.45 4.47 17.21
N SER A 221 14.66 5.78 17.43
CA SER A 221 15.99 6.39 17.37
C SER A 221 16.89 5.98 18.54
N GLY A 222 16.32 5.46 19.61
CA GLY A 222 17.06 4.97 20.78
C GLY A 222 17.61 3.54 20.61
N ILE A 223 17.20 2.80 19.57
CA ILE A 223 17.66 1.43 19.32
C ILE A 223 19.14 1.47 18.85
N SER A 224 20.02 0.86 19.61
CA SER A 224 21.46 0.84 19.34
C SER A 224 21.86 -0.21 18.31
N ASP A 225 23.02 -0.02 17.67
CA ASP A 225 23.60 -1.02 16.76
C ASP A 225 23.90 -2.35 17.46
N GLU A 226 24.23 -2.31 18.78
CA GLU A 226 24.46 -3.53 19.56
C GLU A 226 23.16 -4.33 19.74
N GLU A 227 22.03 -3.69 19.95
CA GLU A 227 20.72 -4.35 20.03
C GLU A 227 20.32 -4.95 18.68
N ILE A 228 20.59 -4.24 17.58
CA ILE A 228 20.31 -4.72 16.22
C ILE A 228 21.15 -5.97 15.90
N GLU A 229 22.47 -5.95 16.17
CA GLU A 229 23.33 -7.10 15.93
C GLU A 229 22.99 -8.29 16.86
N ALA A 230 22.58 -8.02 18.11
CA ALA A 230 22.12 -9.06 19.03
C ALA A 230 20.83 -9.72 18.50
N LYS A 231 19.88 -8.94 18.00
CA LYS A 231 18.63 -9.44 17.41
C LYS A 231 18.90 -10.25 16.14
N TYR A 232 19.80 -9.77 15.26
CA TYR A 232 20.23 -10.52 14.10
C TYR A 232 20.82 -11.90 14.49
N ALA A 233 21.63 -11.96 15.57
CA ALA A 233 22.26 -13.19 16.02
C ALA A 233 21.28 -14.23 16.58
N GLU A 234 20.07 -13.82 16.99
CA GLU A 234 19.01 -14.75 17.47
C GLU A 234 18.49 -15.63 16.30
N ASP A 235 18.18 -15.03 15.16
CA ASP A 235 17.78 -15.74 13.94
C ASP A 235 18.27 -14.99 12.68
N PRO A 236 19.50 -15.24 12.23
CA PRO A 236 20.03 -14.60 11.03
C PRO A 236 19.18 -14.86 9.78
N THR A 237 18.52 -16.05 9.70
CA THR A 237 17.79 -16.44 8.49
C THR A 237 16.52 -15.62 8.25
N ALA A 238 15.97 -14.98 9.29
CA ALA A 238 14.82 -14.09 9.17
C ALA A 238 15.15 -12.82 8.35
N TYR A 239 16.43 -12.40 8.36
CA TYR A 239 16.89 -11.14 7.77
C TYR A 239 17.86 -11.34 6.59
N GLN A 240 18.22 -12.59 6.30
CA GLN A 240 19.05 -12.92 5.15
C GLN A 240 18.22 -13.01 3.87
N LEU A 241 18.93 -12.89 2.74
CA LEU A 241 18.38 -12.97 1.40
C LEU A 241 19.02 -14.16 0.65
N VAL A 242 18.32 -14.68 -0.35
CA VAL A 242 18.85 -15.63 -1.31
C VAL A 242 18.59 -15.15 -2.73
N ASP A 243 19.48 -15.50 -3.67
CA ASP A 243 19.24 -15.29 -5.10
C ASP A 243 19.10 -16.63 -5.80
N ILE A 244 18.08 -16.77 -6.63
CA ILE A 244 17.77 -18.02 -7.31
C ILE A 244 17.44 -17.79 -8.77
N ARG A 245 17.55 -18.86 -9.57
CA ARG A 245 16.75 -19.03 -10.78
C ARG A 245 15.54 -19.88 -10.45
N LEU A 246 14.38 -19.46 -10.94
CA LEU A 246 13.10 -20.12 -10.71
C LEU A 246 12.34 -20.27 -12.03
N LEU A 247 11.88 -21.49 -12.31
CA LEU A 247 10.89 -21.74 -13.33
C LEU A 247 9.71 -22.48 -12.69
N GLY A 248 8.50 -21.94 -12.80
CA GLY A 248 7.26 -22.62 -12.47
C GLY A 248 6.62 -23.19 -13.73
N MET A 249 6.18 -24.43 -13.68
CA MET A 249 5.38 -25.08 -14.72
C MET A 249 4.00 -25.35 -14.14
N SER A 250 2.96 -24.87 -14.81
CA SER A 250 1.57 -24.96 -14.33
C SER A 250 1.11 -26.40 -14.21
N LEU A 251 0.55 -26.76 -13.06
CA LEU A 251 -0.08 -28.05 -12.83
C LEU A 251 -1.56 -28.00 -13.26
N PRO A 252 -2.02 -28.98 -14.05
CA PRO A 252 -3.41 -29.04 -14.45
C PRO A 252 -4.34 -29.25 -13.24
N LYS A 253 -5.47 -28.54 -13.21
CA LYS A 253 -6.48 -28.62 -12.15
C LYS A 253 -7.70 -29.43 -12.63
N ALA A 254 -8.32 -30.15 -11.70
CA ALA A 254 -9.60 -30.80 -11.97
C ALA A 254 -10.69 -29.75 -12.20
N ASP A 255 -11.50 -29.94 -13.24
CA ASP A 255 -12.64 -29.07 -13.50
C ASP A 255 -13.66 -29.20 -12.36
N SER A 256 -13.89 -28.14 -11.61
CA SER A 256 -14.79 -28.12 -10.43
C SER A 256 -16.28 -28.40 -10.80
N ALA A 257 -16.60 -28.52 -12.09
CA ALA A 257 -17.94 -28.75 -12.60
C ALA A 257 -18.27 -30.24 -12.84
N ALA A 258 -17.28 -31.16 -12.74
CA ALA A 258 -17.53 -32.59 -12.96
C ALA A 258 -18.24 -33.25 -11.75
N THR A 259 -19.43 -33.82 -11.97
CA THR A 259 -20.20 -34.51 -10.92
C THR A 259 -20.51 -35.95 -11.33
N GLY A 260 -20.40 -36.89 -10.40
CA GLY A 260 -20.76 -38.30 -10.60
C GLY A 260 -19.59 -39.25 -10.91
N THR A 261 -19.86 -40.37 -11.58
CA THR A 261 -18.85 -41.40 -11.95
C THR A 261 -17.76 -40.85 -12.90
N ASP A 262 -18.03 -39.78 -13.61
CA ASP A 262 -17.08 -39.11 -14.49
C ASP A 262 -16.02 -38.30 -13.68
N ALA A 263 -16.34 -37.91 -12.45
CA ALA A 263 -15.43 -37.19 -11.58
C ALA A 263 -14.20 -38.02 -11.14
N ALA A 264 -14.39 -39.31 -10.86
CA ALA A 264 -13.29 -40.21 -10.49
C ALA A 264 -12.30 -40.43 -11.65
N SER A 265 -12.83 -40.61 -12.87
CA SER A 265 -12.00 -40.76 -14.07
C SER A 265 -11.27 -39.47 -14.45
N ALA A 266 -11.91 -38.29 -14.23
CA ALA A 266 -11.30 -37.00 -14.44
C ALA A 266 -10.18 -36.74 -13.42
N THR A 267 -10.37 -37.14 -12.17
CA THR A 267 -9.34 -37.02 -11.12
C THR A 267 -8.11 -37.86 -11.42
N ASP A 268 -8.31 -39.12 -11.88
CA ASP A 268 -7.21 -40.01 -12.27
C ASP A 268 -6.42 -39.44 -13.47
N ALA A 269 -7.11 -38.86 -14.46
CA ALA A 269 -6.47 -38.21 -15.62
C ALA A 269 -5.65 -36.99 -15.20
N VAL A 270 -6.22 -36.09 -14.37
CA VAL A 270 -5.53 -34.91 -13.84
C VAL A 270 -4.30 -35.32 -13.04
N THR A 271 -4.38 -36.34 -12.20
CA THR A 271 -3.23 -36.84 -11.43
C THR A 271 -2.11 -37.36 -12.35
N ALA A 272 -2.46 -38.03 -13.44
CA ALA A 272 -1.49 -38.52 -14.43
C ALA A 272 -0.83 -37.34 -15.19
N ASP A 273 -1.61 -36.32 -15.53
CA ASP A 273 -1.11 -35.09 -16.19
C ASP A 273 -0.22 -34.26 -15.26
N GLN A 274 -0.57 -34.15 -13.96
CA GLN A 274 0.29 -33.52 -12.96
C GLN A 274 1.64 -34.24 -12.82
N ALA A 275 1.62 -35.57 -12.71
CA ALA A 275 2.82 -36.41 -12.66
C ALA A 275 3.71 -36.24 -13.91
N ALA A 276 3.11 -35.98 -15.08
CA ALA A 276 3.86 -35.72 -16.31
C ALA A 276 4.57 -34.35 -16.27
N VAL A 277 3.95 -33.30 -15.70
CA VAL A 277 4.58 -31.99 -15.52
C VAL A 277 5.70 -32.08 -14.50
N GLU A 278 5.51 -32.79 -13.38
CA GLU A 278 6.56 -33.01 -12.37
C GLU A 278 7.76 -33.79 -12.96
N ALA A 279 7.49 -34.82 -13.75
CA ALA A 279 8.55 -35.56 -14.46
C ALA A 279 9.31 -34.67 -15.45
N ARG A 280 8.66 -33.72 -16.11
CA ARG A 280 9.26 -32.72 -16.99
C ARG A 280 10.14 -31.75 -16.20
N ALA A 281 9.73 -31.35 -14.99
CA ALA A 281 10.54 -30.52 -14.09
C ALA A 281 11.81 -31.27 -13.63
N GLU A 282 11.68 -32.55 -13.28
CA GLU A 282 12.83 -33.42 -12.94
C GLU A 282 13.78 -33.65 -14.14
N GLU A 283 13.24 -33.83 -15.34
CA GLU A 283 14.04 -33.92 -16.57
C GLU A 283 14.85 -32.64 -16.78
N MET A 284 14.21 -31.46 -16.69
CA MET A 284 14.90 -30.18 -16.78
C MET A 284 16.02 -30.10 -15.73
N LEU A 285 15.69 -30.39 -14.45
CA LEU A 285 16.66 -30.35 -13.36
C LEU A 285 17.87 -31.25 -13.65
N GLY A 286 17.67 -32.43 -14.22
CA GLY A 286 18.74 -33.35 -14.62
C GLY A 286 19.69 -32.77 -15.68
N ARG A 287 19.18 -31.88 -16.54
CA ARG A 287 19.93 -31.21 -17.61
C ARG A 287 20.64 -29.93 -17.14
N VAL A 288 20.23 -29.31 -16.04
CA VAL A 288 20.86 -28.11 -15.49
C VAL A 288 22.26 -28.47 -14.97
N THR A 289 23.27 -27.82 -15.50
CA THR A 289 24.68 -27.99 -15.10
C THR A 289 25.28 -26.74 -14.44
N ASN A 290 24.76 -25.58 -14.76
CA ASN A 290 25.14 -24.26 -14.23
C ASN A 290 24.00 -23.25 -14.52
N GLU A 291 24.18 -22.02 -14.08
CA GLU A 291 23.20 -20.94 -14.27
C GLU A 291 22.88 -20.67 -15.75
N ALA A 292 23.90 -20.60 -16.62
CA ALA A 292 23.69 -20.37 -18.04
C ALA A 292 22.85 -21.49 -18.69
N SER A 293 23.06 -22.76 -18.30
CA SER A 293 22.23 -23.86 -18.76
C SER A 293 20.80 -23.79 -18.22
N PHE A 294 20.59 -23.27 -17.00
CA PHE A 294 19.26 -23.04 -16.46
C PHE A 294 18.48 -22.05 -17.33
N ILE A 295 19.09 -20.90 -17.67
CA ILE A 295 18.47 -19.86 -18.51
C ILE A 295 18.01 -20.45 -19.84
N GLN A 296 18.87 -21.23 -20.52
CA GLN A 296 18.52 -21.84 -21.81
C GLN A 296 17.40 -22.89 -21.67
N LEU A 297 17.45 -23.69 -20.61
CA LEU A 297 16.44 -24.70 -20.34
C LEU A 297 15.11 -24.06 -19.92
N ALA A 298 15.12 -22.93 -19.19
CA ALA A 298 13.91 -22.21 -18.85
C ALA A 298 13.14 -21.78 -20.11
N LYS A 299 13.84 -21.30 -21.16
CA LYS A 299 13.24 -20.98 -22.46
C LYS A 299 12.64 -22.20 -23.16
N GLU A 300 13.27 -23.38 -23.01
CA GLU A 300 12.80 -24.63 -23.61
C GLU A 300 11.59 -25.23 -22.86
N TYR A 301 11.60 -25.12 -21.51
CA TYR A 301 10.68 -25.84 -20.63
C TYR A 301 9.53 -24.97 -20.08
N CYS A 302 9.54 -23.65 -20.26
CA CYS A 302 8.44 -22.79 -19.81
C CYS A 302 7.12 -23.16 -20.48
N ASP A 303 6.02 -22.75 -19.90
CA ASP A 303 4.71 -22.91 -20.48
C ASP A 303 4.58 -22.09 -21.78
N GLU A 304 3.75 -22.54 -22.72
CA GLU A 304 3.65 -21.91 -24.05
C GLU A 304 3.24 -20.44 -23.96
N GLY A 305 2.39 -20.10 -22.98
CA GLY A 305 1.95 -18.71 -22.73
C GLY A 305 3.08 -17.79 -22.24
N ASP A 306 4.12 -18.37 -21.61
CA ASP A 306 5.21 -17.61 -20.99
C ASP A 306 6.45 -17.52 -21.88
N ARG A 307 6.44 -18.13 -23.06
CA ARG A 307 7.61 -18.17 -23.95
C ARG A 307 8.18 -16.79 -24.27
N ALA A 308 7.32 -15.83 -24.52
CA ALA A 308 7.75 -14.47 -24.83
C ALA A 308 8.51 -13.83 -23.66
N THR A 309 8.05 -14.06 -22.42
CA THR A 309 8.71 -13.59 -21.20
C THR A 309 10.07 -14.26 -21.02
N PHE A 310 10.15 -15.57 -21.24
CA PHE A 310 11.39 -16.35 -21.08
C PHE A 310 12.41 -16.19 -22.22
N GLU A 311 12.13 -15.40 -23.28
CA GLU A 311 13.17 -14.94 -24.20
C GLU A 311 14.20 -14.05 -23.50
N SER A 312 13.80 -13.31 -22.46
CA SER A 312 14.74 -12.56 -21.60
C SER A 312 15.54 -13.49 -20.69
N ASP A 313 16.85 -13.29 -20.64
CA ASP A 313 17.76 -14.03 -19.77
C ASP A 313 17.52 -13.73 -18.27
N THR A 314 16.77 -12.67 -17.97
CA THR A 314 16.39 -12.27 -16.59
C THR A 314 15.05 -12.84 -16.13
N ALA A 315 14.25 -13.42 -17.01
CA ALA A 315 12.88 -13.89 -16.68
C ALA A 315 12.83 -14.89 -15.52
N SER A 316 13.82 -15.75 -15.40
CA SER A 316 13.91 -16.75 -14.30
C SER A 316 14.67 -16.24 -13.08
N LEU A 317 15.21 -15.01 -13.11
CA LEU A 317 16.05 -14.47 -12.04
C LEU A 317 15.19 -13.87 -10.92
N VAL A 318 15.40 -14.35 -9.69
CA VAL A 318 14.81 -13.78 -8.49
C VAL A 318 15.94 -13.47 -7.52
N LYS A 319 16.14 -12.19 -7.21
CA LYS A 319 17.17 -11.70 -6.28
C LYS A 319 16.55 -11.21 -4.98
N GLY A 320 17.32 -11.22 -3.92
CA GLY A 320 16.95 -10.60 -2.65
C GLY A 320 15.71 -11.23 -1.98
N LEU A 321 15.51 -12.53 -2.19
CA LEU A 321 14.31 -13.23 -1.74
C LEU A 321 14.40 -13.53 -0.24
N LYS A 322 13.45 -13.03 0.56
CA LYS A 322 13.34 -13.27 2.01
C LYS A 322 12.73 -14.65 2.31
N LYS A 323 13.15 -15.28 3.42
CA LYS A 323 12.62 -16.57 3.89
C LYS A 323 11.10 -16.53 4.08
N SER A 324 10.57 -15.46 4.67
CA SER A 324 9.14 -15.27 4.90
C SER A 324 8.33 -15.26 3.60
N ILE A 325 8.85 -14.62 2.55
CA ILE A 325 8.20 -14.53 1.23
C ILE A 325 8.13 -15.93 0.56
N VAL A 326 9.24 -16.69 0.62
CA VAL A 326 9.23 -18.07 0.10
C VAL A 326 8.23 -18.94 0.86
N SER A 327 8.25 -18.84 2.19
CA SER A 327 7.37 -19.63 3.06
C SER A 327 5.90 -19.36 2.81
N SER A 328 5.53 -18.08 2.62
CA SER A 328 4.13 -17.67 2.43
C SER A 328 3.62 -17.94 1.02
N ASN A 329 4.45 -17.75 -0.01
CA ASN A 329 3.99 -17.77 -1.41
C ASN A 329 4.24 -19.11 -2.10
N ILE A 330 5.23 -19.88 -1.64
CA ILE A 330 5.59 -21.14 -2.29
C ILE A 330 5.47 -22.30 -1.29
N GLY A 331 6.14 -22.21 -0.13
CA GLY A 331 6.04 -23.22 0.91
C GLY A 331 7.21 -23.22 1.89
N ALA A 332 6.91 -23.58 3.14
CA ALA A 332 7.86 -23.57 4.24
C ALA A 332 9.05 -24.53 3.99
N ASP A 333 8.79 -25.72 3.44
CA ASP A 333 9.85 -26.71 3.16
C ASP A 333 10.89 -26.21 2.13
N LEU A 334 10.45 -25.42 1.15
CA LEU A 334 11.36 -24.78 0.20
C LEU A 334 12.15 -23.66 0.87
N ALA A 335 11.48 -22.85 1.70
CA ALA A 335 12.14 -21.80 2.45
C ALA A 335 13.25 -22.38 3.37
N ASP A 336 12.94 -23.42 4.12
CA ASP A 336 13.93 -24.08 4.98
C ASP A 336 15.10 -24.67 4.17
N TRP A 337 14.83 -25.23 3.00
CA TRP A 337 15.91 -25.73 2.15
C TRP A 337 16.79 -24.60 1.60
N LEU A 338 16.23 -23.51 1.14
CA LEU A 338 16.98 -22.37 0.56
C LEU A 338 17.86 -21.70 1.61
N PHE A 339 17.37 -21.58 2.85
CA PHE A 339 18.06 -20.90 3.95
C PHE A 339 18.88 -21.82 4.85
N ASP A 340 19.02 -23.11 4.50
CA ASP A 340 19.90 -24.02 5.21
C ASP A 340 21.36 -23.63 5.00
N ALA A 341 22.11 -23.45 6.08
CA ALA A 341 23.52 -23.05 6.09
C ALA A 341 24.47 -24.00 5.31
N ALA A 342 24.01 -25.22 5.01
CA ALA A 342 24.79 -26.17 4.19
C ALA A 342 24.67 -25.89 2.68
N ARG A 343 23.76 -25.03 2.25
CA ARG A 343 23.53 -24.70 0.82
C ARG A 343 24.72 -23.98 0.20
N LYS A 344 24.92 -24.23 -1.10
CA LYS A 344 25.99 -23.65 -1.90
C LYS A 344 25.48 -23.21 -3.25
N THR A 345 26.15 -22.24 -3.85
CA THR A 345 25.95 -21.87 -5.25
C THR A 345 25.95 -23.10 -6.14
N GLY A 346 24.92 -23.24 -6.98
CA GLY A 346 24.74 -24.38 -7.85
C GLY A 346 23.87 -25.50 -7.26
N ASP A 347 23.48 -25.44 -5.98
CA ASP A 347 22.50 -26.37 -5.42
C ASP A 347 21.18 -26.16 -6.16
N LYS A 348 20.49 -27.26 -6.45
CA LYS A 348 19.28 -27.24 -7.26
C LYS A 348 18.30 -28.31 -6.82
N ARG A 349 17.01 -28.04 -6.98
CA ARG A 349 15.95 -29.03 -6.70
C ARG A 349 14.68 -28.70 -7.47
N THR A 350 13.78 -29.66 -7.53
CA THR A 350 12.37 -29.42 -7.84
C THR A 350 11.56 -29.27 -6.56
N TYR A 351 10.45 -28.56 -6.66
CA TYR A 351 9.47 -28.39 -5.58
C TYR A 351 8.08 -28.24 -6.19
N SER A 352 7.09 -29.01 -5.71
CA SER A 352 5.71 -28.93 -6.21
C SER A 352 4.77 -28.36 -5.14
N THR A 353 3.86 -27.53 -5.60
CA THR A 353 2.68 -27.06 -4.86
C THR A 353 1.42 -27.62 -5.53
N ASP A 354 0.24 -27.19 -5.10
CA ASP A 354 -1.02 -27.55 -5.76
C ASP A 354 -1.15 -26.93 -7.17
N ASP A 355 -0.42 -25.86 -7.45
CA ASP A 355 -0.56 -25.05 -8.66
C ASP A 355 0.60 -25.19 -9.64
N TYR A 356 1.81 -25.45 -9.14
CA TYR A 356 3.04 -25.41 -9.93
C TYR A 356 4.03 -26.50 -9.53
N ALA A 357 4.74 -27.04 -10.54
CA ALA A 357 6.01 -27.74 -10.35
C ALA A 357 7.16 -26.78 -10.64
N TYR A 358 7.93 -26.46 -9.62
CA TYR A 358 9.06 -25.53 -9.70
C TYR A 358 10.38 -26.25 -9.95
N VAL A 359 11.24 -25.64 -10.75
CA VAL A 359 12.67 -25.98 -10.85
C VAL A 359 13.46 -24.81 -10.30
N ILE A 360 14.32 -25.07 -9.33
CA ILE A 360 15.09 -24.06 -8.60
C ILE A 360 16.59 -24.30 -8.77
N TYR A 361 17.35 -23.23 -9.01
CA TYR A 361 18.80 -23.22 -9.00
C TYR A 361 19.28 -22.08 -8.11
N LEU A 362 20.09 -22.39 -7.09
CA LEU A 362 20.60 -21.43 -6.13
C LEU A 362 21.82 -20.71 -6.70
N ILE A 363 21.72 -19.40 -6.86
CA ILE A 363 22.79 -18.50 -7.31
C ILE A 363 23.64 -18.09 -6.11
N ASN A 364 23.01 -17.42 -5.14
CA ASN A 364 23.64 -17.02 -3.90
C ASN A 364 22.91 -17.68 -2.72
N PRO A 365 23.62 -18.53 -1.92
CA PRO A 365 23.06 -19.05 -0.67
C PRO A 365 22.81 -17.89 0.30
N ALA A 366 22.08 -18.15 1.38
CA ALA A 366 21.65 -17.14 2.33
C ALA A 366 22.79 -16.18 2.74
N TYR A 367 22.56 -14.88 2.52
CA TYR A 367 23.54 -13.83 2.77
C TYR A 367 22.89 -12.60 3.43
N ARG A 368 23.68 -11.87 4.19
CA ARG A 368 23.28 -10.56 4.73
C ARG A 368 23.60 -9.50 3.67
N SER A 369 22.59 -8.76 3.21
CA SER A 369 22.78 -7.68 2.25
C SER A 369 23.29 -6.43 2.94
N GLU A 370 24.40 -5.89 2.48
CA GLU A 370 24.92 -4.60 2.96
C GLU A 370 24.37 -3.41 2.11
N GLU A 371 23.46 -3.67 1.20
CA GLU A 371 22.85 -2.64 0.37
C GLU A 371 21.73 -1.90 1.13
N ALA A 372 21.75 -0.57 1.02
CA ALA A 372 20.72 0.29 1.58
C ALA A 372 19.47 0.29 0.71
N LEU A 373 18.30 0.45 1.34
CA LEU A 373 17.03 0.63 0.63
C LEU A 373 17.05 1.93 -0.19
N VAL A 374 16.31 1.94 -1.28
CA VAL A 374 16.16 3.11 -2.15
C VAL A 374 14.69 3.49 -2.30
N SER A 375 14.43 4.76 -2.60
CA SER A 375 13.08 5.24 -2.88
C SER A 375 13.06 5.98 -4.21
N ALA A 376 12.01 5.78 -5.00
CA ALA A 376 11.85 6.39 -6.31
C ALA A 376 10.38 6.75 -6.56
N ARG A 377 10.16 7.70 -7.48
CA ARG A 377 8.87 7.87 -8.16
C ARG A 377 9.01 7.40 -9.59
N HIS A 378 7.92 6.91 -10.16
CA HIS A 378 7.89 6.60 -11.58
C HIS A 378 6.53 6.92 -12.22
N ILE A 379 6.56 7.02 -13.54
CA ILE A 379 5.38 7.14 -14.40
C ILE A 379 5.47 6.03 -15.43
N LEU A 380 4.53 5.10 -15.40
CA LEU A 380 4.46 4.01 -16.38
C LEU A 380 3.65 4.43 -17.60
N ILE A 381 4.28 4.44 -18.77
CA ILE A 381 3.60 4.50 -20.06
C ILE A 381 3.49 3.07 -20.59
N SER A 382 2.35 2.46 -20.32
CA SER A 382 2.09 1.06 -20.62
C SER A 382 1.96 0.79 -22.11
N PHE A 383 2.60 -0.27 -22.59
CA PHE A 383 2.46 -0.69 -23.98
C PHE A 383 1.03 -1.09 -24.34
N ASP A 384 0.27 -1.69 -23.40
CA ASP A 384 -1.14 -2.03 -23.61
C ASP A 384 -2.01 -0.80 -23.83
N SER A 385 -1.80 0.25 -23.02
CA SER A 385 -2.54 1.50 -23.15
C SER A 385 -2.25 2.17 -24.50
N VAL A 386 -0.97 2.27 -24.85
CA VAL A 386 -0.54 2.87 -26.13
C VAL A 386 -1.04 2.08 -27.34
N LYS A 387 -0.99 0.74 -27.28
CA LYS A 387 -1.56 -0.11 -28.34
C LYS A 387 -3.05 0.16 -28.52
N SER A 388 -3.81 0.19 -27.44
CA SER A 388 -5.25 0.47 -27.47
C SER A 388 -5.58 1.85 -28.01
N GLU A 389 -4.76 2.86 -27.70
CA GLU A 389 -4.90 4.21 -28.26
C GLU A 389 -4.68 4.23 -29.77
N LEU A 390 -3.61 3.60 -30.26
CA LEU A 390 -3.28 3.51 -31.68
C LEU A 390 -4.35 2.72 -32.46
N GLU A 391 -4.88 1.64 -31.90
CA GLU A 391 -6.00 0.88 -32.47
C GLU A 391 -7.26 1.74 -32.60
N SER A 392 -7.58 2.53 -31.58
CA SER A 392 -8.73 3.42 -31.55
C SER A 392 -8.60 4.56 -32.60
N GLN A 393 -7.40 5.11 -32.78
CA GLN A 393 -7.10 6.12 -33.81
C GLN A 393 -7.27 5.54 -35.20
N THR A 394 -6.73 4.34 -35.44
CA THR A 394 -6.83 3.65 -36.72
C THR A 394 -8.30 3.34 -37.08
N ALA A 395 -9.12 2.95 -36.11
CA ALA A 395 -10.56 2.70 -36.28
C ALA A 395 -11.33 3.99 -36.63
N THR A 396 -10.93 5.13 -36.07
CA THR A 396 -11.57 6.43 -36.30
C THR A 396 -11.23 6.96 -37.71
N ASP A 397 -9.99 6.83 -38.16
CA ASP A 397 -9.54 7.21 -39.50
C ASP A 397 -10.17 6.34 -40.60
N ALA A 398 -10.38 5.05 -40.34
CA ALA A 398 -11.06 4.13 -41.26
C ALA A 398 -12.53 4.50 -41.49
N THR A 399 -13.18 5.22 -40.58
CA THR A 399 -14.56 5.71 -40.76
C THR A 399 -14.64 7.04 -41.51
N ALA A 400 -13.52 7.75 -41.63
CA ALA A 400 -13.46 9.10 -42.26
C ALA A 400 -13.03 9.10 -43.72
N THR A 401 -12.42 8.02 -44.24
CA THR A 401 -11.95 7.95 -45.65
C THR A 401 -12.31 6.60 -46.27
N ASP A 402 -12.83 6.68 -47.51
CA ASP A 402 -13.19 5.57 -48.39
C ASP A 402 -12.04 4.54 -48.51
N ALA A 403 -12.36 3.28 -48.26
CA ALA A 403 -11.61 2.06 -48.41
C ALA A 403 -10.35 2.10 -49.33
N ALA A 404 -9.19 2.45 -48.77
CA ALA A 404 -7.89 2.01 -49.30
C ALA A 404 -6.78 2.37 -48.29
N THR A 405 -6.36 1.43 -47.49
CA THR A 405 -5.01 1.01 -47.10
C THR A 405 -5.09 0.26 -45.78
N GLY A 406 -5.27 -1.04 -45.84
CA GLY A 406 -5.21 -1.97 -44.68
C GLY A 406 -3.76 -2.23 -44.24
N THR A 407 -2.88 -1.24 -44.28
CA THR A 407 -1.46 -1.38 -43.90
C THR A 407 -1.17 -1.00 -42.45
N ASP A 408 -2.00 -0.14 -41.84
CA ASP A 408 -1.72 0.36 -40.49
C ASP A 408 -2.08 -0.62 -39.34
N ALA A 409 -3.17 -1.38 -39.49
CA ALA A 409 -3.58 -2.33 -38.46
C ALA A 409 -2.61 -3.54 -38.32
N GLY A 410 -2.04 -4.01 -39.44
CA GLY A 410 -1.06 -5.09 -39.44
C GLY A 410 0.31 -4.70 -38.84
N GLU A 411 0.62 -3.42 -38.81
CA GLU A 411 1.88 -2.92 -38.26
C GLU A 411 1.87 -2.89 -36.71
N LEU A 412 0.70 -2.80 -36.07
CA LEU A 412 0.56 -2.83 -34.62
C LEU A 412 0.77 -4.24 -34.02
N ASP A 413 0.51 -5.27 -34.83
CA ASP A 413 0.68 -6.68 -34.43
C ASP A 413 2.00 -7.29 -34.94
N ASP A 414 2.83 -6.53 -35.67
CA ASP A 414 4.14 -7.00 -36.18
C ASP A 414 5.19 -6.94 -35.06
N THR A 415 5.35 -8.03 -34.33
CA THR A 415 6.32 -8.20 -33.23
C THR A 415 7.74 -8.47 -33.72
N THR A 416 8.01 -8.41 -35.01
CA THR A 416 9.37 -8.57 -35.56
C THR A 416 10.33 -7.57 -34.90
N VAL A 417 11.43 -8.06 -34.36
CA VAL A 417 12.43 -7.22 -33.67
C VAL A 417 13.02 -6.21 -34.66
N ARG A 418 12.85 -4.93 -34.39
CA ARG A 418 13.34 -3.82 -35.16
C ARG A 418 13.88 -2.72 -34.26
N THR A 419 14.89 -2.01 -34.76
CA THR A 419 15.35 -0.76 -34.17
C THR A 419 14.82 0.40 -35.01
N VAL A 420 14.13 1.32 -34.34
CA VAL A 420 13.59 2.55 -34.93
C VAL A 420 14.24 3.75 -34.26
N GLU A 421 14.25 4.89 -34.95
CA GLU A 421 14.85 6.12 -34.41
C GLU A 421 13.72 7.04 -33.91
N ALA A 422 13.81 7.44 -32.65
CA ALA A 422 12.89 8.37 -32.03
C ALA A 422 13.16 9.83 -32.51
N SER A 423 12.24 10.74 -32.20
CA SER A 423 12.31 12.15 -32.61
C SER A 423 13.56 12.87 -32.13
N ASP A 424 14.15 12.45 -31.03
CA ASP A 424 15.38 12.99 -30.44
C ASP A 424 16.66 12.28 -30.93
N GLY A 425 16.54 11.32 -31.86
CA GLY A 425 17.64 10.51 -32.36
C GLY A 425 17.98 9.28 -31.51
N THR A 426 17.24 9.02 -30.44
CA THR A 426 17.41 7.80 -29.64
C THR A 426 16.99 6.58 -30.44
N LYS A 427 17.79 5.53 -30.38
CA LYS A 427 17.47 4.25 -31.00
C LYS A 427 16.67 3.39 -30.06
N VAL A 428 15.43 3.11 -30.41
CA VAL A 428 14.47 2.30 -29.67
C VAL A 428 14.33 0.94 -30.36
N THR A 429 14.40 -0.14 -29.61
CA THR A 429 14.18 -1.49 -30.11
C THR A 429 13.11 -2.21 -29.30
N ASN A 430 12.32 -3.06 -29.95
CA ASN A 430 11.31 -3.90 -29.31
C ASN A 430 11.83 -5.32 -28.99
N ALA A 431 13.15 -5.50 -28.86
CA ALA A 431 13.78 -6.81 -28.69
C ALA A 431 13.33 -7.58 -27.45
N ASP A 432 13.02 -6.88 -26.35
CA ASP A 432 12.67 -7.47 -25.06
C ASP A 432 11.16 -7.36 -24.74
N THR A 433 10.32 -7.21 -25.78
CA THR A 433 8.87 -7.06 -25.63
C THR A 433 8.09 -7.91 -26.61
N THR A 434 6.81 -8.14 -26.32
CA THR A 434 5.84 -8.78 -27.23
C THR A 434 5.08 -7.77 -28.10
N TYR A 435 5.50 -6.50 -28.10
CA TYR A 435 4.85 -5.41 -28.81
C TYR A 435 5.60 -5.03 -30.07
N SER A 436 4.90 -4.45 -31.02
CA SER A 436 5.51 -3.96 -32.27
C SER A 436 6.45 -2.78 -32.00
N ALA A 437 7.43 -2.60 -32.88
CA ALA A 437 8.34 -1.46 -32.78
C ALA A 437 7.60 -0.10 -32.85
N LYS A 438 6.42 -0.03 -33.49
CA LYS A 438 5.57 1.16 -33.51
C LYS A 438 4.99 1.50 -32.15
N VAL A 439 4.44 0.50 -31.43
CA VAL A 439 3.90 0.68 -30.07
C VAL A 439 5.01 1.10 -29.12
N VAL A 440 6.17 0.44 -29.18
CA VAL A 440 7.31 0.72 -28.30
C VAL A 440 7.88 2.11 -28.55
N LEU A 441 7.94 2.55 -29.81
CA LEU A 441 8.39 3.90 -30.18
C LEU A 441 7.41 4.96 -29.66
N GLU A 442 6.11 4.78 -29.91
CA GLU A 442 5.09 5.74 -29.49
C GLU A 442 5.08 5.90 -27.95
N ALA A 443 5.18 4.79 -27.23
CA ALA A 443 5.28 4.82 -25.76
C ALA A 443 6.55 5.55 -25.28
N TYR A 444 7.68 5.44 -26.02
CA TYR A 444 8.89 6.19 -25.73
C TYR A 444 8.69 7.70 -25.94
N GLU A 445 8.08 8.10 -27.05
CA GLU A 445 7.83 9.52 -27.33
C GLU A 445 6.93 10.14 -26.25
N GLN A 446 5.88 9.43 -25.81
CA GLN A 446 5.02 9.88 -24.71
C GLN A 446 5.81 10.00 -23.40
N ALA A 447 6.62 9.00 -23.05
CA ALA A 447 7.46 9.05 -21.86
C ALA A 447 8.46 10.22 -21.89
N LYS A 448 9.04 10.46 -23.06
CA LYS A 448 9.95 11.58 -23.29
C LYS A 448 9.25 12.94 -23.15
N ASP A 449 8.08 13.10 -23.73
CA ASP A 449 7.30 14.34 -23.63
C ASP A 449 6.95 14.67 -22.18
N ILE A 450 6.60 13.66 -21.37
CA ILE A 450 6.34 13.83 -19.93
C ILE A 450 7.62 14.24 -19.20
N LEU A 451 8.75 13.61 -19.49
CA LEU A 451 10.02 13.99 -18.90
C LEU A 451 10.43 15.42 -19.29
N ASP A 452 10.20 15.82 -20.55
CA ASP A 452 10.46 17.16 -21.01
C ASP A 452 9.51 18.18 -20.37
N GLN A 453 8.24 17.82 -20.16
CA GLN A 453 7.29 18.65 -19.40
C GLN A 453 7.79 18.87 -17.96
N TYR A 454 8.25 17.83 -17.28
CA TYR A 454 8.84 17.93 -15.95
C TYR A 454 10.08 18.84 -15.96
N LYS A 455 11.02 18.63 -16.90
CA LYS A 455 12.28 19.40 -17.00
C LYS A 455 12.06 20.89 -17.30
N ASN A 456 10.99 21.21 -18.02
CA ASN A 456 10.62 22.59 -18.36
C ASN A 456 9.72 23.25 -17.29
N GLY A 457 9.21 22.50 -16.33
CA GLY A 457 8.35 22.94 -15.24
C GLY A 457 9.08 23.10 -13.90
N GLU A 458 8.33 22.97 -12.82
CA GLU A 458 8.88 22.90 -11.47
C GLU A 458 9.52 21.53 -11.26
N GLN A 459 10.86 21.50 -11.09
CA GLN A 459 11.62 20.28 -10.94
C GLN A 459 11.65 19.83 -9.46
N THR A 460 10.47 19.59 -8.89
CA THR A 460 10.29 19.12 -7.51
C THR A 460 9.71 17.71 -7.49
N ALA A 461 9.86 17.00 -6.38
CA ALA A 461 9.24 15.67 -6.21
C ALA A 461 7.71 15.74 -6.26
N GLU A 462 7.13 16.87 -5.81
CA GLU A 462 5.69 17.13 -5.85
C GLU A 462 5.20 17.31 -7.28
N ALA A 463 5.89 18.13 -8.09
CA ALA A 463 5.55 18.33 -9.49
C ALA A 463 5.66 17.03 -10.30
N PHE A 464 6.68 16.18 -10.01
CA PHE A 464 6.77 14.85 -10.60
C PHE A 464 5.60 13.97 -10.18
N GLY A 465 5.22 14.02 -8.91
CA GLY A 465 4.08 13.28 -8.37
C GLY A 465 2.75 13.67 -9.04
N GLN A 466 2.54 14.95 -9.34
CA GLN A 466 1.35 15.42 -10.07
C GLN A 466 1.30 14.88 -11.50
N LEU A 467 2.44 14.80 -12.19
CA LEU A 467 2.53 14.18 -13.50
C LEU A 467 2.26 12.67 -13.41
N ALA A 468 2.74 12.00 -12.36
CA ALA A 468 2.44 10.59 -12.15
C ALA A 468 0.95 10.33 -11.97
N GLU A 469 0.25 11.13 -11.16
CA GLU A 469 -1.21 11.03 -11.00
C GLU A 469 -1.97 11.25 -12.31
N GLN A 470 -1.43 12.06 -13.22
CA GLN A 470 -2.07 12.38 -14.48
C GLN A 470 -1.82 11.34 -15.57
N TYR A 471 -0.64 10.75 -15.62
CA TYR A 471 -0.19 10.00 -16.79
C TYR A 471 0.16 8.52 -16.51
N SER A 472 0.41 8.14 -15.27
CA SER A 472 0.89 6.79 -14.97
C SER A 472 -0.23 5.75 -15.12
N ALA A 473 0.08 4.67 -15.83
CA ALA A 473 -0.76 3.48 -15.90
C ALA A 473 -0.58 2.53 -14.70
N ASP A 474 0.35 2.82 -13.79
CA ASP A 474 0.58 2.00 -12.59
C ASP A 474 -0.38 2.38 -11.47
N THR A 475 -1.54 1.72 -11.42
CA THR A 475 -2.58 1.95 -10.41
C THR A 475 -2.15 1.58 -8.98
N GLY A 476 -1.04 0.86 -8.79
CA GLY A 476 -0.46 0.56 -7.48
C GLY A 476 0.25 1.75 -6.85
N SER A 477 0.69 2.72 -7.67
CA SER A 477 1.45 3.89 -7.22
C SER A 477 0.72 5.21 -7.40
N VAL A 478 -0.46 5.24 -8.04
CA VAL A 478 -1.26 6.45 -8.26
C VAL A 478 -2.73 6.22 -7.93
N GLY A 479 -3.48 7.32 -7.69
CA GLY A 479 -4.91 7.31 -7.40
C GLY A 479 -5.26 6.95 -5.97
N GLU A 480 -6.56 6.83 -5.68
CA GLU A 480 -7.11 6.64 -4.32
C GLU A 480 -6.66 5.32 -3.65
N ASN A 481 -6.24 4.33 -4.42
CA ASN A 481 -5.80 3.01 -3.94
C ASN A 481 -4.27 2.85 -3.90
N ALA A 482 -3.52 3.92 -4.13
CA ALA A 482 -2.06 3.88 -4.11
C ALA A 482 -1.51 3.46 -2.74
N THR A 483 -0.66 2.44 -2.72
CA THR A 483 -0.16 1.82 -1.49
C THR A 483 0.87 2.67 -0.73
N ASN A 484 1.56 3.60 -1.40
CA ASN A 484 2.69 4.37 -0.86
C ASN A 484 2.46 5.89 -0.83
N GLY A 485 1.21 6.35 -0.78
CA GLY A 485 0.88 7.77 -0.71
C GLY A 485 0.73 8.45 -2.07
N GLY A 486 0.65 7.71 -3.16
CA GLY A 486 0.36 8.22 -4.49
C GLY A 486 1.53 8.93 -5.18
N GLY A 487 1.24 9.57 -6.29
CA GLY A 487 2.23 10.34 -7.05
C GLY A 487 3.38 9.50 -7.60
N GLY A 488 3.12 8.23 -7.93
CA GLY A 488 4.11 7.30 -8.47
C GLY A 488 5.19 6.86 -7.47
N LEU A 489 4.99 7.06 -6.16
CA LEU A 489 6.01 6.83 -5.12
C LEU A 489 6.10 5.36 -4.70
N TYR A 490 7.32 4.84 -4.72
CA TYR A 490 7.75 3.63 -4.03
C TYR A 490 8.84 3.98 -3.02
N THR A 491 8.60 3.66 -1.76
CA THR A 491 9.57 3.86 -0.67
C THR A 491 10.20 2.53 -0.27
N ASP A 492 11.43 2.62 0.23
CA ASP A 492 12.13 1.48 0.85
C ASP A 492 12.12 0.23 -0.02
N ILE A 493 12.39 0.42 -1.32
CA ILE A 493 12.46 -0.65 -2.30
C ILE A 493 13.64 -1.56 -1.95
N PRO A 494 13.44 -2.84 -1.61
CA PRO A 494 14.53 -3.80 -1.49
C PRO A 494 14.93 -4.35 -2.86
N ARG A 495 16.12 -4.92 -2.97
CA ARG A 495 16.52 -5.70 -4.15
C ARG A 495 15.56 -6.86 -4.39
N GLY A 496 15.27 -7.15 -5.65
CA GLY A 496 14.41 -8.25 -6.07
C GLY A 496 12.91 -7.94 -6.06
N GLN A 497 12.51 -6.76 -5.65
CA GLN A 497 11.10 -6.35 -5.67
C GLN A 497 10.66 -5.82 -7.04
N MET A 498 11.55 -5.11 -7.73
CA MET A 498 11.25 -4.48 -9.01
C MET A 498 11.81 -5.28 -10.17
N VAL A 499 11.23 -5.10 -11.36
CA VAL A 499 11.79 -5.68 -12.59
C VAL A 499 13.20 -5.14 -12.84
N ALA A 500 14.08 -6.00 -13.35
CA ALA A 500 15.51 -5.75 -13.42
C ALA A 500 15.93 -4.40 -14.01
N PRO A 501 15.40 -3.90 -15.14
CA PRO A 501 15.80 -2.60 -15.68
C PRO A 501 15.43 -1.41 -14.77
N PHE A 502 14.29 -1.50 -14.06
CA PHE A 502 13.89 -0.51 -13.06
C PHE A 502 14.83 -0.56 -11.85
N GLU A 503 15.08 -1.77 -11.34
CA GLU A 503 15.96 -2.00 -10.18
C GLU A 503 17.39 -1.54 -10.46
N ASP A 504 17.96 -1.88 -11.61
CA ASP A 504 19.30 -1.47 -11.99
C ASP A 504 19.45 0.05 -12.04
N TRP A 505 18.40 0.76 -12.49
CA TRP A 505 18.40 2.21 -12.53
C TRP A 505 18.37 2.84 -11.13
N VAL A 506 17.50 2.37 -10.23
CA VAL A 506 17.37 2.96 -8.87
C VAL A 506 18.55 2.60 -7.97
N TYR A 507 19.18 1.46 -8.21
CA TYR A 507 20.33 0.99 -7.42
C TYR A 507 21.69 1.43 -7.98
N ASP A 508 21.74 2.12 -9.11
CA ASP A 508 22.98 2.70 -9.61
C ASP A 508 23.56 3.66 -8.55
N GLU A 509 24.78 3.36 -8.08
CA GLU A 509 25.44 4.09 -6.99
C GLU A 509 25.66 5.58 -7.29
N SER A 510 25.67 5.95 -8.57
CA SER A 510 25.83 7.34 -9.01
C SER A 510 24.59 8.20 -8.82
N ARG A 511 23.40 7.61 -8.58
CA ARG A 511 22.12 8.32 -8.44
C ARG A 511 22.12 9.27 -7.25
N GLN A 512 21.63 10.48 -7.54
CA GLN A 512 21.42 11.52 -6.56
C GLN A 512 19.93 11.87 -6.47
N PRO A 513 19.43 12.29 -5.29
CA PRO A 513 18.06 12.79 -5.16
C PRO A 513 17.73 13.85 -6.21
N GLY A 514 16.66 13.65 -6.98
CA GLY A 514 16.26 14.50 -8.08
C GLY A 514 16.71 14.03 -9.45
N ASP A 515 17.55 13.00 -9.56
CA ASP A 515 17.91 12.42 -10.85
C ASP A 515 16.68 11.83 -11.53
N THR A 516 16.61 12.03 -12.85
CA THR A 516 15.53 11.52 -13.69
C THR A 516 16.07 10.71 -14.86
N GLY A 517 15.27 9.80 -15.36
CA GLY A 517 15.63 8.96 -16.51
C GLY A 517 14.41 8.32 -17.15
N ILE A 518 14.64 7.61 -18.25
CA ILE A 518 13.63 6.78 -18.90
C ILE A 518 14.19 5.36 -19.00
N VAL A 519 13.39 4.38 -18.55
CA VAL A 519 13.76 2.97 -18.50
C VAL A 519 12.69 2.13 -19.17
N MET A 520 13.09 1.21 -20.03
CA MET A 520 12.19 0.25 -20.64
C MET A 520 12.08 -1.03 -19.82
N THR A 521 10.89 -1.53 -19.64
CA THR A 521 10.59 -2.85 -19.10
C THR A 521 9.64 -3.60 -20.04
N ASN A 522 9.26 -4.82 -19.71
CA ASN A 522 8.24 -5.57 -20.43
C ASN A 522 6.81 -4.97 -20.29
N TYR A 523 6.58 -4.08 -19.34
CA TYR A 523 5.29 -3.40 -19.13
C TYR A 523 5.14 -2.13 -19.95
N GLY A 524 6.25 -1.45 -20.25
CA GLY A 524 6.25 -0.14 -20.89
C GLY A 524 7.52 0.66 -20.62
N TRP A 525 7.45 1.95 -20.90
CA TRP A 525 8.49 2.90 -20.55
C TRP A 525 8.16 3.57 -19.22
N HIS A 526 9.13 3.59 -18.32
CA HIS A 526 9.05 4.25 -17.03
C HIS A 526 9.83 5.55 -17.07
N VAL A 527 9.16 6.67 -16.82
CA VAL A 527 9.86 7.92 -16.48
C VAL A 527 10.19 7.82 -14.99
N MET A 528 11.46 7.93 -14.65
CA MET A 528 12.00 7.68 -13.32
C MET A 528 12.41 8.98 -12.63
N TYR A 529 12.21 9.04 -11.32
CA TYR A 529 12.71 10.08 -10.44
C TYR A 529 13.30 9.45 -9.18
N PHE A 530 14.58 9.65 -8.95
CA PHE A 530 15.26 9.11 -7.76
C PHE A 530 14.96 9.98 -6.53
N VAL A 531 14.32 9.41 -5.54
CA VAL A 531 13.96 10.12 -4.30
C VAL A 531 15.11 10.09 -3.32
N SER A 532 15.65 8.91 -3.03
CA SER A 532 16.70 8.79 -2.00
C SER A 532 17.25 7.37 -1.86
N ARG A 533 18.36 7.28 -1.15
CA ARG A 533 18.96 6.07 -0.63
C ARG A 533 19.06 6.18 0.89
N GLU A 534 18.73 5.10 1.61
CA GLU A 534 18.91 5.03 3.05
C GLU A 534 20.39 5.05 3.45
N ASP A 535 20.66 5.42 4.70
CA ASP A 535 22.02 5.46 5.24
C ASP A 535 22.46 4.08 5.81
N GLU A 536 21.51 3.14 5.98
CA GLU A 536 21.79 1.81 6.56
C GLU A 536 21.26 0.66 5.68
N PRO A 537 21.86 -0.53 5.77
CA PRO A 537 21.41 -1.73 5.06
C PRO A 537 19.99 -2.14 5.42
N SER A 538 19.29 -2.78 4.46
CA SER A 538 17.90 -3.20 4.63
C SER A 538 17.63 -4.09 5.85
N TRP A 539 18.56 -5.03 6.16
CA TRP A 539 18.43 -5.92 7.30
C TRP A 539 18.44 -5.17 8.65
N LYS A 540 19.23 -4.08 8.75
CA LYS A 540 19.22 -3.22 9.95
C LYS A 540 17.90 -2.48 10.09
N ALA A 541 17.36 -1.94 8.99
CA ALA A 541 16.08 -1.27 8.98
C ALA A 541 14.93 -2.25 9.35
N ASP A 542 14.96 -3.48 8.82
CA ASP A 542 13.99 -4.53 9.18
C ASP A 542 14.04 -4.85 10.68
N ILE A 543 15.25 -5.06 11.24
CA ILE A 543 15.42 -5.36 12.68
C ILE A 543 15.02 -4.18 13.55
N ARG A 544 15.41 -2.96 13.16
CA ARG A 544 15.01 -1.75 13.89
C ARG A 544 13.49 -1.62 13.95
N HIS A 545 12.81 -1.99 12.86
CA HIS A 545 11.36 -2.05 12.81
C HIS A 545 10.79 -3.12 13.76
N ASP A 546 11.32 -4.35 13.71
CA ASP A 546 10.86 -5.45 14.56
C ASP A 546 11.05 -5.17 16.06
N ILE A 547 12.23 -4.64 16.45
CA ILE A 547 12.48 -4.22 17.83
C ILE A 547 11.56 -3.06 18.20
N GLY A 548 11.43 -2.08 17.31
CA GLY A 548 10.64 -0.88 17.51
C GLY A 548 9.17 -1.17 17.72
N ASP A 549 8.58 -2.08 16.97
CA ASP A 549 7.19 -2.49 17.14
C ASP A 549 6.93 -3.09 18.52
N GLY A 550 7.85 -3.92 19.01
CA GLY A 550 7.79 -4.49 20.36
C GLY A 550 7.90 -3.41 21.45
N LEU A 551 8.83 -2.45 21.28
CA LEU A 551 9.02 -1.36 22.24
C LEU A 551 7.85 -0.38 22.23
N VAL A 552 7.30 -0.04 21.07
CA VAL A 552 6.12 0.84 20.93
C VAL A 552 4.89 0.16 21.53
N ALA A 553 4.70 -1.14 21.29
CA ALA A 553 3.62 -1.90 21.92
C ALA A 553 3.74 -1.90 23.45
N SER A 554 4.95 -2.21 23.98
CA SER A 554 5.21 -2.18 25.41
C SER A 554 5.02 -0.79 26.03
N ASN A 555 5.41 0.27 25.31
CA ASN A 555 5.17 1.64 25.76
C ASN A 555 3.66 1.97 25.78
N THR A 556 2.91 1.49 24.78
CA THR A 556 1.45 1.66 24.72
C THR A 556 0.79 0.96 25.90
N ASP A 557 1.20 -0.26 26.23
CA ASP A 557 0.69 -1.01 27.39
C ASP A 557 1.00 -0.29 28.70
N ALA A 558 2.23 0.22 28.85
CA ALA A 558 2.63 0.99 30.03
C ALA A 558 1.82 2.30 30.17
N ILE A 559 1.55 2.98 29.08
CA ILE A 559 0.69 4.17 29.05
C ILE A 559 -0.74 3.81 29.48
N GLN A 560 -1.29 2.71 29.00
CA GLN A 560 -2.63 2.24 29.38
C GLN A 560 -2.70 1.91 30.88
N GLU A 561 -1.67 1.28 31.43
CA GLU A 561 -1.56 0.99 32.86
C GLU A 561 -1.45 2.29 33.70
N GLU A 562 -0.66 3.28 33.24
CA GLU A 562 -0.52 4.60 33.87
C GLU A 562 -1.84 5.38 33.86
N ILE A 563 -2.56 5.37 32.73
CA ILE A 563 -3.85 6.06 32.59
C ILE A 563 -4.87 5.50 33.59
N GLY A 564 -4.97 4.17 33.69
CA GLY A 564 -5.97 3.51 34.52
C GLY A 564 -7.40 3.89 34.17
N ASP A 565 -8.36 3.62 35.06
CA ASP A 565 -9.78 3.94 34.86
C ASP A 565 -10.07 5.41 35.27
N ILE A 566 -9.89 6.33 34.28
CA ILE A 566 -10.18 7.77 34.45
C ILE A 566 -11.51 8.19 33.86
N THR A 567 -12.28 7.23 33.29
CA THR A 567 -13.54 7.51 32.58
C THR A 567 -14.73 7.35 33.49
N THR A 568 -15.63 8.33 33.47
CA THR A 568 -16.88 8.34 34.23
C THR A 568 -18.07 8.71 33.31
N GLU A 569 -19.03 7.83 33.21
CA GLU A 569 -20.29 8.11 32.52
C GLU A 569 -21.10 9.19 33.24
N LYS A 570 -21.64 10.13 32.48
CA LYS A 570 -22.47 11.23 32.99
C LYS A 570 -23.95 10.99 32.68
N ALA A 571 -24.80 11.82 33.23
CA ALA A 571 -26.25 11.65 33.18
C ALA A 571 -26.84 11.45 31.78
N PHE A 572 -26.17 11.92 30.74
CA PHE A 572 -26.64 11.83 29.34
C PHE A 572 -25.84 10.82 28.50
N TYR A 573 -25.00 9.97 29.09
CA TYR A 573 -24.24 8.98 28.34
C TYR A 573 -25.12 8.01 27.55
N SER A 574 -26.09 7.39 28.20
CA SER A 574 -27.04 6.50 27.52
C SER A 574 -27.85 7.20 26.41
N PHE A 575 -28.15 8.49 26.59
CA PHE A 575 -28.80 9.29 25.55
C PHE A 575 -27.82 9.55 24.37
N ALA A 576 -26.55 9.83 24.65
CA ALA A 576 -25.53 10.03 23.64
C ALA A 576 -25.37 8.78 22.78
N CYS A 577 -25.20 7.60 23.40
CA CYS A 577 -25.11 6.32 22.69
C CYS A 577 -26.31 6.06 21.79
N LYS A 578 -27.53 6.19 22.31
CA LYS A 578 -28.75 5.99 21.52
C LYS A 578 -28.91 7.03 20.39
N SER A 579 -28.49 8.27 20.64
CA SER A 579 -28.60 9.35 19.66
C SER A 579 -27.65 9.15 18.49
N VAL A 580 -26.41 8.78 18.76
CA VAL A 580 -25.42 8.54 17.71
C VAL A 580 -25.74 7.27 16.91
N LEU A 581 -26.10 6.17 17.58
CA LEU A 581 -26.51 4.94 16.89
C LEU A 581 -27.72 5.16 15.99
N LYS A 582 -28.71 5.93 16.45
CA LYS A 582 -29.85 6.33 15.61
C LYS A 582 -29.43 7.17 14.41
N ASN A 583 -28.43 8.04 14.57
CA ASN A 583 -27.90 8.86 13.47
C ASN A 583 -27.18 7.98 12.44
N ILE A 584 -26.32 7.08 12.91
CA ILE A 584 -25.62 6.09 12.08
C ILE A 584 -26.61 5.23 11.29
N ASN A 585 -27.57 4.60 11.97
CA ASN A 585 -28.57 3.75 11.32
C ASN A 585 -29.39 4.50 10.27
N LYS A 586 -29.66 5.76 10.50
CA LYS A 586 -30.41 6.59 9.56
C LYS A 586 -29.57 7.04 8.36
N LEU A 587 -28.29 7.36 8.55
CA LEU A 587 -27.41 7.85 7.50
C LEU A 587 -26.88 6.72 6.61
N TYR A 588 -26.53 5.61 7.20
CA TYR A 588 -25.78 4.53 6.52
C TYR A 588 -26.64 3.29 6.27
N VAL A 589 -27.22 2.71 7.31
CA VAL A 589 -28.00 1.47 7.19
C VAL A 589 -29.25 1.65 6.33
N SER A 590 -29.99 2.76 6.51
CA SER A 590 -31.19 3.02 5.71
C SER A 590 -30.90 3.44 4.28
N ALA A 591 -29.72 4.03 3.99
CA ALA A 591 -29.32 4.41 2.64
C ALA A 591 -28.90 3.19 1.81
N ALA A 592 -28.21 2.21 2.41
CA ALA A 592 -27.82 0.98 1.75
C ALA A 592 -29.03 0.10 1.38
N SER A 593 -30.05 0.05 2.26
CA SER A 593 -31.31 -0.70 1.98
C SER A 593 -32.22 -0.06 0.93
N ALA A 594 -31.99 1.20 0.56
CA ALA A 594 -32.73 1.88 -0.51
C ALA A 594 -32.11 1.68 -1.90
N ASN A 595 -30.85 1.23 -1.98
CA ASN A 595 -30.10 0.99 -3.21
C ASN A 595 -29.95 -0.52 -3.56
N SER A 596 -30.42 -1.40 -2.69
CA SER A 596 -30.55 -2.84 -2.91
C SER A 596 -31.96 -3.22 -3.40
#